data_73f7f751c09ed0d27c9bb6efd02b75ae
#
_entry.id   73f7f751c09ed0d27c9bb6efd02b75ae
#
_cell.length_a   1.000
_cell.length_b   1.000
_cell.length_c   1.000
_cell.angle_alpha   90.00
_cell.angle_beta   90.00
_cell.angle_gamma   90.00
#
_symmetry.space_group_name_H-M   'P 1'
#
loop_
_entity.id
_entity.type
_entity.pdbx_description
1 polymer ?
#
loop_
_entity_poly.entity_id
_entity_poly.type
_entity_poly.pdbx_seq_one_letter_code
_entity_poly.pdbx_strand_id
1 'polypeptide(L)'
;MTPDAVFVDIGCGIGKAVFAAALLHNFRKCVGIEILNDLYKVCLECAQFWHRTVKPQLGEDSRANLQISFLPNDATMIDFSDADFVFINSTCFNNSLMIDLSLKCKSLKEGAIIVTTTRRIVGSAFELLEELKMEESWGDATVYVQRRCIMDS
;
A
#
# COMPACT_ATOMS: atom_id res chain seq x y z
N MET A 1 -12.21 -7.45 -5.36
CA MET A 1 -12.16 -5.98 -5.11
C MET A 1 -13.02 -5.28 -6.13
N THR A 2 -13.67 -4.19 -5.74
CA THR A 2 -14.51 -3.39 -6.65
C THR A 2 -13.64 -2.51 -7.55
N PRO A 3 -14.13 -2.08 -8.72
CA PRO A 3 -13.40 -1.16 -9.62
C PRO A 3 -13.07 0.21 -8.99
N ASP A 4 -13.73 0.56 -7.89
CA ASP A 4 -13.51 1.82 -7.17
C ASP A 4 -12.52 1.69 -5.99
N ALA A 5 -11.83 0.55 -5.86
CA ALA A 5 -10.93 0.29 -4.77
C ALA A 5 -9.72 1.25 -4.75
N VAL A 6 -9.27 1.55 -3.54
CA VAL A 6 -8.09 2.40 -3.26
C VAL A 6 -6.96 1.53 -2.73
N PHE A 7 -5.80 1.63 -3.36
CA PHE A 7 -4.55 1.01 -2.94
C PHE A 7 -3.63 2.04 -2.28
N VAL A 8 -3.02 1.69 -1.17
CA VAL A 8 -2.03 2.52 -0.46
C VAL A 8 -0.78 1.69 -0.17
N ASP A 9 0.39 2.24 -0.50
CA ASP A 9 1.71 1.68 -0.21
C ASP A 9 2.42 2.57 0.82
N ILE A 10 2.68 2.04 2.01
CA ILE A 10 3.31 2.76 3.13
C ILE A 10 4.81 2.47 3.12
N GLY A 11 5.62 3.53 3.00
CA GLY A 11 7.06 3.42 2.76
C GLY A 11 7.33 2.94 1.34
N CYS A 12 6.70 3.57 0.36
CA CYS A 12 6.66 3.08 -1.02
C CYS A 12 8.00 3.10 -1.75
N GLY A 13 9.05 3.66 -1.15
CA GLY A 13 10.37 3.76 -1.76
C GLY A 13 10.31 4.53 -3.07
N ILE A 14 10.63 3.88 -4.17
CA ILE A 14 10.54 4.47 -5.52
C ILE A 14 9.21 4.15 -6.23
N GLY A 15 8.20 3.66 -5.51
CA GLY A 15 6.84 3.44 -6.01
C GLY A 15 6.59 2.11 -6.74
N LYS A 16 7.49 1.13 -6.65
CA LYS A 16 7.35 -0.15 -7.38
C LYS A 16 6.00 -0.83 -7.16
N ALA A 17 5.57 -0.98 -5.91
CA ALA A 17 4.31 -1.66 -5.60
C ALA A 17 3.09 -0.83 -6.04
N VAL A 18 3.19 0.51 -6.02
CA VAL A 18 2.15 1.41 -6.53
C VAL A 18 1.91 1.18 -8.03
N PHE A 19 2.98 1.15 -8.83
CA PHE A 19 2.87 0.91 -10.27
C PHE A 19 2.46 -0.53 -10.58
N ALA A 20 2.95 -1.51 -9.81
CA ALA A 20 2.54 -2.90 -9.96
C ALA A 20 1.04 -3.07 -9.68
N ALA A 21 0.51 -2.49 -8.60
CA ALA A 21 -0.91 -2.50 -8.29
C ALA A 21 -1.74 -1.86 -9.43
N ALA A 22 -1.28 -0.73 -9.95
CA ALA A 22 -1.91 -0.03 -11.06
C ALA A 22 -1.95 -0.85 -12.36
N LEU A 23 -0.99 -1.74 -12.57
CA LEU A 23 -0.92 -2.64 -13.73
C LEU A 23 -1.75 -3.91 -13.55
N LEU A 24 -1.79 -4.45 -12.34
CA LEU A 24 -2.35 -5.77 -12.08
C LEU A 24 -3.85 -5.74 -11.74
N HIS A 25 -4.37 -4.60 -11.30
CA HIS A 25 -5.77 -4.49 -10.88
C HIS A 25 -6.39 -3.12 -11.24
N ASN A 26 -7.71 -3.09 -11.42
CA ASN A 26 -8.47 -1.87 -11.71
C ASN A 26 -8.75 -1.08 -10.43
N PHE A 27 -7.71 -0.54 -9.79
CA PHE A 27 -7.90 0.43 -8.72
C PHE A 27 -8.35 1.78 -9.29
N ARG A 28 -9.22 2.47 -8.58
CA ARG A 28 -9.54 3.87 -8.87
C ARG A 28 -8.36 4.79 -8.53
N LYS A 29 -7.65 4.46 -7.44
CA LYS A 29 -6.57 5.27 -6.91
C LYS A 29 -5.47 4.38 -6.33
N CYS A 30 -4.21 4.67 -6.68
CA CYS A 30 -3.03 4.08 -6.08
C CYS A 30 -2.18 5.19 -5.47
N VAL A 31 -1.90 5.11 -4.18
CA VAL A 31 -1.15 6.12 -3.42
C VAL A 31 0.11 5.51 -2.84
N GLY A 32 1.24 6.15 -3.03
CA GLY A 32 2.48 5.87 -2.30
C GLY A 32 2.74 6.94 -1.26
N ILE A 33 3.09 6.53 -0.04
CA ILE A 33 3.50 7.43 1.04
C ILE A 33 4.96 7.16 1.33
N GLU A 34 5.83 8.17 1.19
CA GLU A 34 7.28 8.03 1.39
C GLU A 34 7.81 9.23 2.17
N ILE A 35 8.48 8.96 3.30
CA ILE A 35 9.01 10.01 4.17
C ILE A 35 10.37 10.54 3.68
N LEU A 36 11.13 9.71 2.94
CA LEU A 36 12.45 10.06 2.45
C LEU A 36 12.35 10.88 1.16
N ASN A 37 12.71 12.14 1.25
CA ASN A 37 12.51 13.12 0.19
C ASN A 37 13.22 12.74 -1.13
N ASP A 38 14.36 12.08 -1.07
CA ASP A 38 15.09 11.68 -2.27
C ASP A 38 14.41 10.51 -3.00
N LEU A 39 13.84 9.55 -2.27
CA LEU A 39 13.02 8.49 -2.86
C LEU A 39 11.72 9.05 -3.44
N TYR A 40 11.09 9.99 -2.73
CA TYR A 40 9.90 10.68 -3.23
C TYR A 40 10.16 11.40 -4.57
N LYS A 41 11.32 12.07 -4.74
CA LYS A 41 11.67 12.69 -6.03
C LYS A 41 11.71 11.67 -7.17
N VAL A 42 12.27 10.48 -6.92
CA VAL A 42 12.27 9.39 -7.89
C VAL A 42 10.85 8.94 -8.22
N CYS A 43 9.95 8.87 -7.21
CA CYS A 43 8.54 8.58 -7.46
C CYS A 43 7.91 9.57 -8.46
N LEU A 44 8.21 10.86 -8.34
CA LEU A 44 7.68 11.88 -9.24
C LEU A 44 8.19 11.70 -10.68
N GLU A 45 9.47 11.36 -10.86
CA GLU A 45 10.03 11.05 -12.17
C GLU A 45 9.37 9.80 -12.78
N CYS A 46 9.22 8.75 -11.99
CA CYS A 46 8.51 7.53 -12.41
C CYS A 46 7.03 7.81 -12.76
N ALA A 47 6.36 8.67 -12.00
CA ALA A 47 4.98 9.07 -12.28
C ALA A 47 4.87 9.85 -13.60
N GLN A 48 5.83 10.73 -13.90
CA GLN A 48 5.88 11.42 -15.19
C GLN A 48 6.07 10.43 -16.35
N PHE A 49 6.99 9.46 -16.19
CA PHE A 49 7.20 8.42 -17.19
C PHE A 49 5.92 7.57 -17.37
N TRP A 50 5.26 7.18 -16.28
CA TRP A 50 3.98 6.47 -16.32
C TRP A 50 2.95 7.23 -17.17
N HIS A 51 2.73 8.50 -16.87
CA HIS A 51 1.71 9.30 -17.57
C HIS A 51 2.03 9.51 -19.04
N ARG A 52 3.30 9.68 -19.40
CA ARG A 52 3.71 9.96 -20.78
C ARG A 52 3.83 8.70 -21.64
N THR A 53 4.25 7.59 -21.06
CA THR A 53 4.68 6.41 -21.81
C THR A 53 3.82 5.18 -21.55
N VAL A 54 3.52 4.88 -20.28
CA VAL A 54 2.85 3.62 -19.93
C VAL A 54 1.32 3.75 -20.04
N LYS A 55 0.74 4.74 -19.38
CA LYS A 55 -0.71 4.93 -19.34
C LYS A 55 -1.36 4.97 -20.72
N PRO A 56 -0.81 5.66 -21.75
CA PRO A 56 -1.40 5.68 -23.11
C PRO A 56 -1.43 4.30 -23.80
N GLN A 57 -0.61 3.35 -23.36
CA GLN A 57 -0.55 2.00 -23.95
C GLN A 57 -1.54 1.01 -23.30
N LEU A 58 -2.18 1.39 -22.19
CA LEU A 58 -3.03 0.48 -21.41
C LEU A 58 -4.49 0.36 -21.93
N GLY A 59 -4.83 1.01 -23.03
CA GLY A 59 -6.20 1.04 -23.57
C GLY A 59 -7.15 1.94 -22.77
N GLU A 60 -8.18 2.46 -23.44
CA GLU A 60 -9.05 3.48 -22.85
C GLU A 60 -10.06 2.94 -21.82
N ASP A 61 -10.46 1.66 -21.90
CA ASP A 61 -11.67 1.19 -21.21
C ASP A 61 -11.53 0.84 -19.74
N SER A 62 -10.33 0.49 -19.25
CA SER A 62 -10.21 -0.05 -17.88
C SER A 62 -9.46 0.84 -16.89
N ARG A 63 -8.68 1.81 -17.38
CA ARG A 63 -7.77 2.61 -16.54
C ARG A 63 -7.81 4.11 -16.83
N ALA A 64 -8.78 4.60 -17.56
CA ALA A 64 -8.95 6.01 -17.88
C ALA A 64 -9.02 6.87 -16.60
N ASN A 65 -9.71 6.35 -15.58
CA ASN A 65 -9.94 7.04 -14.30
C ASN A 65 -8.89 6.72 -13.22
N LEU A 66 -7.91 5.85 -13.49
CA LEU A 66 -6.87 5.53 -12.52
C LEU A 66 -6.03 6.76 -12.18
N GLN A 67 -5.98 7.06 -10.89
CA GLN A 67 -5.14 8.10 -10.30
C GLN A 67 -3.94 7.47 -9.59
N ILE A 68 -2.73 7.90 -9.92
CA ILE A 68 -1.51 7.58 -9.19
C ILE A 68 -1.00 8.86 -8.53
N SER A 69 -0.73 8.80 -7.24
CA SER A 69 -0.19 9.92 -6.48
C SER A 69 0.84 9.46 -5.46
N PHE A 70 1.79 10.34 -5.15
CA PHE A 70 2.79 10.14 -4.11
C PHE A 70 2.75 11.29 -3.12
N LEU A 71 2.92 10.99 -1.83
CA LEU A 71 2.85 11.93 -0.73
C LEU A 71 4.17 11.91 0.05
N PRO A 72 4.91 13.04 0.12
CA PRO A 72 6.14 13.15 0.90
C PRO A 72 5.79 13.39 2.37
N ASN A 73 5.42 12.34 3.09
CA ASN A 73 4.95 12.51 4.47
C ASN A 73 5.18 11.25 5.32
N ASP A 74 5.07 11.43 6.64
CA ASP A 74 4.97 10.33 7.58
C ASP A 74 3.56 9.69 7.48
N ALA A 75 3.51 8.39 7.22
CA ALA A 75 2.25 7.66 7.07
C ALA A 75 1.38 7.69 8.35
N THR A 76 1.99 7.84 9.52
CA THR A 76 1.25 7.96 10.78
C THR A 76 0.44 9.27 10.86
N MET A 77 0.82 10.28 10.07
CA MET A 77 0.18 11.61 10.03
C MET A 77 -0.83 11.77 8.90
N ILE A 78 -0.85 10.84 7.92
CA ILE A 78 -1.75 10.89 6.77
C ILE A 78 -3.02 10.09 7.05
N ASP A 79 -4.16 10.61 6.61
CA ASP A 79 -5.40 9.83 6.57
C ASP A 79 -5.44 8.97 5.30
N PHE A 80 -5.56 7.66 5.48
CA PHE A 80 -5.78 6.67 4.44
C PHE A 80 -6.91 5.69 4.82
N SER A 81 -7.84 6.14 5.63
CA SER A 81 -8.98 5.34 6.11
C SER A 81 -9.90 4.88 4.96
N ASP A 82 -9.83 5.55 3.81
CA ASP A 82 -10.54 5.17 2.59
C ASP A 82 -9.88 4.02 1.80
N ALA A 83 -8.72 3.52 2.23
CA ALA A 83 -8.03 2.43 1.56
C ALA A 83 -8.80 1.10 1.68
N ASP A 84 -8.88 0.37 0.55
CA ASP A 84 -9.36 -1.01 0.48
C ASP A 84 -8.22 -2.01 0.60
N PHE A 85 -7.03 -1.60 0.18
CA PHE A 85 -5.83 -2.40 0.21
C PHE A 85 -4.63 -1.56 0.66
N VAL A 86 -3.96 -2.01 1.71
CA VAL A 86 -2.74 -1.38 2.23
C VAL A 86 -1.59 -2.36 2.12
N PHE A 87 -0.50 -1.94 1.49
CA PHE A 87 0.75 -2.68 1.45
C PHE A 87 1.80 -1.99 2.32
N ILE A 88 2.56 -2.76 3.09
CA ILE A 88 3.62 -2.27 3.97
C ILE A 88 4.82 -3.20 3.87
N ASN A 89 5.87 -2.79 3.17
CA ASN A 89 7.14 -3.48 3.27
C ASN A 89 7.83 -3.09 4.57
N SER A 90 7.54 -3.82 5.66
CA SER A 90 7.99 -3.46 7.00
C SER A 90 9.37 -3.99 7.39
N THR A 91 10.15 -4.49 6.43
CA THR A 91 11.46 -5.10 6.69
C THR A 91 12.40 -4.16 7.46
N CYS A 92 12.40 -2.88 7.13
CA CYS A 92 13.24 -1.86 7.78
C CYS A 92 12.52 -1.08 8.90
N PHE A 93 11.26 -1.38 9.20
CA PHE A 93 10.48 -0.65 10.20
C PHE A 93 10.79 -1.16 11.61
N ASN A 94 10.94 -0.26 12.57
CA ASN A 94 11.09 -0.62 13.95
C ASN A 94 9.77 -0.94 14.65
N ASN A 95 9.81 -1.47 15.87
CA ASN A 95 8.60 -1.88 16.59
C ASN A 95 7.69 -0.71 16.93
N SER A 96 8.23 0.47 17.25
CA SER A 96 7.43 1.66 17.56
C SER A 96 6.59 2.07 16.38
N LEU A 97 7.19 2.20 15.20
CA LEU A 97 6.48 2.54 13.96
C LEU A 97 5.38 1.50 13.64
N MET A 98 5.67 0.20 13.83
CA MET A 98 4.66 -0.84 13.60
C MET A 98 3.48 -0.76 14.56
N ILE A 99 3.70 -0.33 15.81
CA ILE A 99 2.62 -0.07 16.77
C ILE A 99 1.79 1.12 16.31
N ASP A 100 2.43 2.23 15.94
CA ASP A 100 1.75 3.44 15.47
C ASP A 100 0.93 3.17 14.19
N LEU A 101 1.50 2.43 13.23
CA LEU A 101 0.78 2.00 12.03
C LEU A 101 -0.38 1.05 12.37
N SER A 102 -0.21 0.16 13.36
CA SER A 102 -1.29 -0.72 13.81
C SER A 102 -2.47 0.08 14.40
N LEU A 103 -2.17 1.14 15.17
CA LEU A 103 -3.19 2.04 15.68
C LEU A 103 -3.88 2.80 14.52
N LYS A 104 -3.10 3.29 13.57
CA LYS A 104 -3.61 4.01 12.41
C LYS A 104 -4.51 3.13 11.52
N CYS A 105 -4.11 1.89 11.28
CA CYS A 105 -4.87 0.93 10.48
C CYS A 105 -6.23 0.55 11.10
N LYS A 106 -6.48 0.84 12.39
CA LYS A 106 -7.82 0.66 12.99
C LYS A 106 -8.88 1.56 12.36
N SER A 107 -8.48 2.70 11.76
CA SER A 107 -9.41 3.60 11.07
C SER A 107 -9.79 3.14 9.67
N LEU A 108 -9.12 2.12 9.12
CA LEU A 108 -9.50 1.52 7.84
C LEU A 108 -10.94 0.99 7.90
N LYS A 109 -11.60 1.04 6.76
CA LYS A 109 -12.95 0.44 6.63
C LYS A 109 -12.92 -1.06 6.91
N GLU A 110 -14.05 -1.59 7.34
CA GLU A 110 -14.23 -3.03 7.50
C GLU A 110 -13.95 -3.76 6.19
N GLY A 111 -13.30 -4.92 6.29
CA GLY A 111 -12.95 -5.73 5.14
C GLY A 111 -11.71 -5.26 4.37
N ALA A 112 -11.12 -4.12 4.72
CA ALA A 112 -9.86 -3.68 4.11
C ALA A 112 -8.77 -4.74 4.31
N ILE A 113 -8.01 -4.99 3.25
CA ILE A 113 -6.90 -5.96 3.25
C ILE A 113 -5.59 -5.23 3.52
N ILE A 114 -4.80 -5.79 4.42
CA ILE A 114 -3.48 -5.29 4.77
C ILE A 114 -2.47 -6.40 4.48
N VAL A 115 -1.50 -6.12 3.63
CA VAL A 115 -0.39 -7.02 3.34
C VAL A 115 0.89 -6.42 3.88
N THR A 116 1.58 -7.16 4.74
CA THR A 116 2.86 -6.74 5.32
C THR A 116 3.93 -7.78 5.09
N THR A 117 5.18 -7.34 4.98
CA THR A 117 6.35 -8.25 4.96
C THR A 117 7.08 -8.17 6.30
N THR A 118 7.67 -9.28 6.74
CA THR A 118 8.52 -9.42 7.94
C THR A 118 7.81 -9.19 9.27
N ARG A 119 6.94 -8.18 9.38
CA ARG A 119 6.21 -7.81 10.61
C ARG A 119 4.74 -7.59 10.32
N ARG A 120 3.86 -8.21 11.08
CA ARG A 120 2.41 -8.05 10.94
C ARG A 120 1.87 -6.84 11.70
N ILE A 121 0.73 -6.34 11.29
CA ILE A 121 -0.08 -5.41 12.06
C ILE A 121 -0.62 -6.13 13.29
N VAL A 122 -0.57 -5.46 14.46
CA VAL A 122 -0.98 -6.04 15.74
C VAL A 122 -2.29 -5.44 16.26
N GLY A 123 -3.07 -6.27 16.93
CA GLY A 123 -4.34 -5.87 17.56
C GLY A 123 -5.49 -6.77 17.18
N SER A 124 -6.51 -6.81 18.05
CA SER A 124 -7.71 -7.66 17.89
C SER A 124 -8.62 -7.24 16.73
N ALA A 125 -8.42 -6.04 16.20
CA ALA A 125 -9.15 -5.52 15.03
C ALA A 125 -8.67 -6.10 13.68
N PHE A 126 -7.70 -7.03 13.69
CA PHE A 126 -7.10 -7.58 12.47
C PHE A 126 -7.09 -9.09 12.53
N GLU A 127 -7.78 -9.70 11.57
CA GLU A 127 -7.78 -11.14 11.37
C GLU A 127 -6.62 -11.52 10.43
N LEU A 128 -5.83 -12.50 10.83
CA LEU A 128 -4.81 -13.08 9.96
C LEU A 128 -5.49 -14.06 9.00
N LEU A 129 -5.43 -13.78 7.71
CA LEU A 129 -5.98 -14.63 6.66
C LEU A 129 -4.94 -15.64 6.17
N GLU A 130 -3.72 -15.17 5.92
CA GLU A 130 -2.62 -15.99 5.42
C GLU A 130 -1.27 -15.54 5.97
N GLU A 131 -0.37 -16.50 6.11
CA GLU A 131 1.05 -16.31 6.39
C GLU A 131 1.85 -17.12 5.38
N LEU A 132 2.66 -16.46 4.56
CA LEU A 132 3.40 -17.04 3.45
C LEU A 132 4.88 -16.76 3.63
N LYS A 133 5.72 -17.75 3.30
CA LYS A 133 7.16 -17.53 3.11
C LYS A 133 7.41 -17.26 1.64
N MET A 134 8.04 -16.15 1.34
CA MET A 134 8.37 -15.74 -0.03
C MET A 134 9.84 -15.40 -0.13
N GLU A 135 10.43 -15.74 -1.26
CA GLU A 135 11.76 -15.30 -1.61
C GLU A 135 11.66 -13.89 -2.20
N GLU A 136 12.37 -12.96 -1.59
CA GLU A 136 12.49 -11.58 -2.02
C GLU A 136 13.90 -11.32 -2.58
N SER A 137 14.10 -10.23 -3.28
CA SER A 137 15.41 -9.88 -3.86
C SER A 137 16.54 -9.72 -2.83
N TRP A 138 16.19 -9.58 -1.56
CA TRP A 138 17.13 -9.42 -0.43
C TRP A 138 17.16 -10.64 0.51
N GLY A 139 16.41 -11.72 0.23
CA GLY A 139 16.32 -12.93 1.04
C GLY A 139 14.90 -13.34 1.38
N ASP A 140 14.75 -14.37 2.20
CA ASP A 140 13.43 -14.87 2.61
C ASP A 140 12.70 -13.86 3.50
N ALA A 141 11.45 -13.60 3.18
CA ALA A 141 10.54 -12.79 3.99
C ALA A 141 9.25 -13.53 4.31
N THR A 142 8.70 -13.30 5.48
CA THR A 142 7.33 -13.73 5.79
C THR A 142 6.37 -12.64 5.37
N VAL A 143 5.38 -13.00 4.57
CA VAL A 143 4.29 -12.13 4.14
C VAL A 143 3.04 -12.48 4.94
N TYR A 144 2.42 -11.47 5.53
CA TYR A 144 1.17 -11.59 6.27
C TYR A 144 0.06 -10.90 5.50
N VAL A 145 -1.03 -11.62 5.27
CA VAL A 145 -2.27 -11.08 4.71
C VAL A 145 -3.28 -11.00 5.84
N GLN A 146 -3.71 -9.80 6.15
CA GLN A 146 -4.64 -9.52 7.24
C GLN A 146 -5.87 -8.77 6.74
N ARG A 147 -7.00 -8.94 7.43
CA ARG A 147 -8.25 -8.23 7.15
C ARG A 147 -8.63 -7.37 8.35
N ARG A 148 -9.06 -6.13 8.08
CA ARG A 148 -9.65 -5.26 9.09
C ARG A 148 -11.05 -5.76 9.43
N CYS A 149 -11.29 -6.07 10.71
CA CYS A 149 -12.58 -6.54 11.23
C CYS A 149 -13.17 -5.51 12.21
N ILE A 150 -14.49 -5.36 12.23
CA ILE A 150 -15.16 -4.66 13.33
C ILE A 150 -15.05 -5.56 14.56
N MET A 151 -14.69 -4.98 15.69
CA MET A 151 -14.82 -5.67 16.95
C MET A 151 -16.27 -5.55 17.39
N ASP A 152 -16.95 -6.68 17.52
CA ASP A 152 -18.21 -6.71 18.26
C ASP A 152 -17.90 -6.23 19.68
N SER A 153 -18.54 -5.15 20.07
CA SER A 153 -18.44 -4.52 21.40
C SER A 153 -19.16 -5.34 22.47
#